data_c90858bf0b39b402c9242e7a3b4ebb1f
#
_entry.id   c90858bf0b39b402c9242e7a3b4ebb1f
#
_cell.length_a   1.000
_cell.length_b   1.000
_cell.length_c   1.000
_cell.angle_alpha   90.00
_cell.angle_beta   90.00
_cell.angle_gamma   90.00
#
_symmetry.space_group_name_H-M   'P 1'
#
loop_
_entity.id
_entity.type
_entity.pdbx_description
1 polymer ?
#
loop_
_entity_poly.entity_id
_entity_poly.type
_entity_poly.pdbx_seq_one_letter_code
_entity_poly.pdbx_strand_id
1 'polypeptide(L)'
;MERRAKVELFEQIRREYDAGGTLRGIAGQFGVHRRMVRQAIESAVPPERKTLPRPCPRLEPVRGFIDTVLQEDRKAPRKQRHTAHRIWVRLGQEHPEHPIAESTVRAYVRQKKEDLGVGSRAVCIPQVHAFGDEAQVDWYEAYADLDEIREKLQVFVLRSMASGGAFHRAYRRDTQQAFFEAHELAFDYFGGVFRRMRYDNLSSAVKKVLRGHTREEHTRFLTFRSHYGFDAEFCTVAEPHEKGGVESEGGTFRRNHWVPVPKAASLAALNAFLLGACREEEESLHERERVGHRMAREREGLRPLPQEGFDLSEVRRARVDGHGRIRAYRNAYSTPLSVGTWAEVRLWPDRVEVWHDGREVARHERSYGEGEEILNLEHYLPALERRPGALAGAKPLVQWREKGRWPASYDRLWEALKARQGASAGTRAMVEVLELGRIHGERALRQAIERAEEVGCRDVAAIRYLISTGAAPPSPPPLPPETLGALSRYERAAPTTEEYDRLWEGGR
;
A
#
# COMPACT_ATOMS: atom_id res chain seq x y z
N MET A 1 52.29 -21.45 -10.96
CA MET A 1 53.31 -20.86 -10.07
C MET A 1 52.62 -19.78 -9.24
N GLU A 2 52.62 -19.93 -7.91
CA GLU A 2 52.02 -18.98 -7.02
C GLU A 2 52.71 -17.60 -7.13
N ARG A 3 51.99 -16.51 -6.80
CA ARG A 3 52.48 -15.13 -6.92
C ARG A 3 53.77 -14.94 -6.10
N ARG A 4 53.87 -15.57 -4.90
CA ARG A 4 55.04 -15.53 -4.04
C ARG A 4 56.27 -16.16 -4.69
N ALA A 5 56.13 -17.36 -5.28
CA ALA A 5 57.19 -18.04 -6.00
C ALA A 5 57.72 -17.25 -7.23
N LYS A 6 56.83 -16.42 -7.81
CA LYS A 6 57.21 -15.54 -8.94
C LYS A 6 57.98 -14.30 -8.49
N VAL A 7 57.66 -13.76 -7.32
CA VAL A 7 58.41 -12.63 -6.73
C VAL A 7 59.83 -13.10 -6.32
N GLU A 8 59.95 -14.26 -5.71
CA GLU A 8 61.23 -14.89 -5.32
C GLU A 8 62.09 -15.15 -6.58
N LEU A 9 61.48 -15.64 -7.66
CA LEU A 9 62.17 -15.83 -8.93
C LEU A 9 62.65 -14.49 -9.53
N PHE A 10 61.87 -13.42 -9.47
CA PHE A 10 62.24 -12.09 -9.91
C PHE A 10 63.40 -11.53 -9.12
N GLU A 11 63.44 -11.78 -7.82
CA GLU A 11 64.55 -11.41 -6.95
C GLU A 11 65.86 -12.13 -7.33
N GLN A 12 65.78 -13.45 -7.55
CA GLN A 12 66.94 -14.25 -7.98
C GLN A 12 67.48 -13.78 -9.35
N ILE A 13 66.62 -13.56 -10.32
CA ILE A 13 66.97 -13.05 -11.64
C ILE A 13 67.70 -11.71 -11.52
N ARG A 14 67.27 -10.80 -10.67
CA ARG A 14 67.91 -9.49 -10.47
C ARG A 14 69.29 -9.61 -9.81
N ARG A 15 69.42 -10.48 -8.79
CA ARG A 15 70.69 -10.74 -8.13
C ARG A 15 71.75 -11.27 -9.14
N GLU A 16 71.38 -12.20 -10.00
CA GLU A 16 72.25 -12.74 -11.03
C GLU A 16 72.58 -11.69 -12.10
N TYR A 17 71.68 -10.79 -12.45
CA TYR A 17 71.94 -9.72 -13.36
C TYR A 17 72.89 -8.68 -12.79
N ASP A 18 72.73 -8.31 -11.49
CA ASP A 18 73.59 -7.41 -10.76
C ASP A 18 75.00 -8.00 -10.58
N ALA A 19 75.11 -9.32 -10.51
CA ALA A 19 76.39 -10.06 -10.47
C ALA A 19 77.08 -10.14 -11.86
N GLY A 20 76.56 -9.49 -12.90
CA GLY A 20 77.13 -9.43 -14.27
C GLY A 20 76.64 -10.48 -15.25
N GLY A 21 75.59 -11.24 -14.88
CA GLY A 21 75.01 -12.26 -15.77
C GLY A 21 74.35 -11.66 -17.01
N THR A 22 74.48 -12.33 -18.15
CA THR A 22 73.84 -11.89 -19.42
C THR A 22 72.37 -12.33 -19.47
N LEU A 23 71.53 -11.56 -20.15
CA LEU A 23 70.08 -11.89 -20.33
C LEU A 23 69.84 -13.30 -20.89
N ARG A 24 70.75 -13.81 -21.71
CA ARG A 24 70.65 -15.15 -22.30
C ARG A 24 71.11 -16.23 -21.32
N GLY A 25 72.15 -15.97 -20.56
CA GLY A 25 72.64 -16.89 -19.55
C GLY A 25 71.65 -17.08 -18.42
N ILE A 26 71.13 -15.96 -17.88
CA ILE A 26 70.10 -15.96 -16.83
C ILE A 26 68.81 -16.65 -17.30
N ALA A 27 68.35 -16.39 -18.52
CA ALA A 27 67.18 -17.06 -19.07
C ALA A 27 67.39 -18.58 -19.19
N GLY A 28 68.56 -19.05 -19.55
CA GLY A 28 68.95 -20.47 -19.59
C GLY A 28 69.03 -21.09 -18.18
N GLN A 29 69.69 -20.41 -17.23
CA GLN A 29 69.90 -20.86 -15.85
C GLN A 29 68.54 -21.05 -15.11
N PHE A 30 67.63 -20.13 -15.23
CA PHE A 30 66.33 -20.22 -14.57
C PHE A 30 65.22 -20.88 -15.39
N GLY A 31 65.53 -21.33 -16.62
CA GLY A 31 64.54 -21.97 -17.51
C GLY A 31 63.37 -21.06 -17.88
N VAL A 32 63.61 -19.75 -18.00
CA VAL A 32 62.56 -18.75 -18.28
C VAL A 32 62.80 -18.03 -19.62
N HIS A 33 61.74 -17.49 -20.19
CA HIS A 33 61.87 -16.72 -21.42
C HIS A 33 62.55 -15.36 -21.16
N ARG A 34 63.43 -14.91 -22.05
CA ARG A 34 64.17 -13.63 -21.98
C ARG A 34 63.29 -12.41 -21.68
N ARG A 35 62.03 -12.44 -22.09
CA ARG A 35 61.04 -11.41 -21.78
C ARG A 35 60.79 -11.32 -20.24
N MET A 36 60.75 -12.46 -19.53
CA MET A 36 60.58 -12.48 -18.10
C MET A 36 61.80 -11.93 -17.35
N VAL A 37 63.02 -12.21 -17.87
CA VAL A 37 64.24 -11.62 -17.34
C VAL A 37 64.24 -10.10 -17.46
N ARG A 38 63.86 -9.57 -18.61
CA ARG A 38 63.72 -8.10 -18.80
C ARG A 38 62.66 -7.51 -17.83
N GLN A 39 61.51 -8.16 -17.71
CA GLN A 39 60.47 -7.72 -16.77
C GLN A 39 60.97 -7.72 -15.33
N ALA A 40 61.75 -8.71 -14.92
CA ALA A 40 62.30 -8.78 -13.57
C ALA A 40 63.35 -7.67 -13.32
N ILE A 41 64.11 -7.29 -14.35
CA ILE A 41 65.09 -6.17 -14.27
C ILE A 41 64.37 -4.82 -14.19
N GLU A 42 63.32 -4.63 -15.03
CA GLU A 42 62.56 -3.40 -15.03
C GLU A 42 61.72 -3.18 -13.75
N SER A 43 61.20 -4.25 -13.16
CA SER A 43 60.36 -4.19 -11.94
C SER A 43 60.57 -5.39 -11.03
N ALA A 44 60.75 -5.12 -9.73
CA ALA A 44 60.77 -6.18 -8.70
C ALA A 44 59.44 -6.91 -8.53
N VAL A 45 58.36 -6.30 -8.94
CA VAL A 45 57.02 -6.86 -8.82
C VAL A 45 56.56 -7.43 -10.18
N PRO A 46 56.25 -8.74 -10.26
CA PRO A 46 55.72 -9.33 -11.46
C PRO A 46 54.41 -8.64 -11.92
N PRO A 47 54.28 -8.37 -13.22
CA PRO A 47 53.05 -7.74 -13.71
C PRO A 47 51.82 -8.61 -13.42
N GLU A 48 50.70 -7.97 -13.09
CA GLU A 48 49.46 -8.67 -12.86
C GLU A 48 48.98 -9.41 -14.10
N ARG A 49 48.48 -10.63 -13.89
CA ARG A 49 47.99 -11.45 -14.99
C ARG A 49 46.70 -10.81 -15.53
N LYS A 50 46.74 -10.24 -16.70
CA LYS A 50 45.54 -9.78 -17.40
C LYS A 50 44.67 -10.99 -17.72
N THR A 51 43.66 -11.25 -16.91
CA THR A 51 42.65 -12.27 -17.18
C THR A 51 41.65 -11.67 -18.16
N LEU A 52 41.60 -12.21 -19.37
CA LEU A 52 40.54 -11.85 -20.32
C LEU A 52 39.20 -12.21 -19.70
N PRO A 53 38.16 -11.36 -19.83
CA PRO A 53 36.81 -11.68 -19.35
C PRO A 53 36.37 -12.98 -19.99
N ARG A 54 35.95 -13.96 -19.16
CA ARG A 54 35.39 -15.22 -19.69
C ARG A 54 33.98 -14.94 -20.23
N PRO A 55 33.66 -15.42 -21.45
CA PRO A 55 32.31 -15.32 -21.96
C PRO A 55 31.34 -16.05 -21.01
N CYS A 56 30.20 -15.41 -20.70
CA CYS A 56 29.14 -15.94 -19.85
C CYS A 56 27.92 -16.30 -20.72
N PRO A 57 27.87 -17.49 -21.37
CA PRO A 57 26.80 -17.84 -22.32
C PRO A 57 25.40 -17.78 -21.71
N ARG A 58 25.27 -18.06 -20.40
CA ARG A 58 24.00 -17.99 -19.68
C ARG A 58 23.49 -16.56 -19.44
N LEU A 59 24.35 -15.56 -19.56
CA LEU A 59 23.99 -14.15 -19.40
C LEU A 59 23.44 -13.55 -20.69
N GLU A 60 23.91 -14.01 -21.85
CA GLU A 60 23.57 -13.41 -23.15
C GLU A 60 22.05 -13.35 -23.43
N PRO A 61 21.24 -14.42 -23.18
CA PRO A 61 19.80 -14.36 -23.43
C PRO A 61 19.07 -13.31 -22.58
N VAL A 62 19.55 -13.04 -21.34
CA VAL A 62 18.90 -12.16 -20.38
C VAL A 62 19.56 -10.78 -20.27
N ARG A 63 20.66 -10.56 -21.00
CA ARG A 63 21.42 -9.31 -20.98
C ARG A 63 20.57 -8.11 -21.39
N GLY A 64 19.78 -8.27 -22.47
CA GLY A 64 18.88 -7.21 -22.97
C GLY A 64 17.84 -6.81 -21.93
N PHE A 65 17.26 -7.77 -21.22
CA PHE A 65 16.33 -7.51 -20.13
C PHE A 65 17.00 -6.69 -19.00
N ILE A 66 18.17 -7.13 -18.52
CA ILE A 66 18.91 -6.43 -17.46
C ILE A 66 19.25 -4.99 -17.87
N ASP A 67 19.73 -4.81 -19.10
CA ASP A 67 20.10 -3.49 -19.61
C ASP A 67 18.88 -2.56 -19.74
N THR A 68 17.71 -3.08 -20.18
CA THR A 68 16.45 -2.34 -20.23
C THR A 68 16.01 -1.89 -18.83
N VAL A 69 16.00 -2.81 -17.85
CA VAL A 69 15.68 -2.51 -16.45
C VAL A 69 16.60 -1.42 -15.89
N LEU A 70 17.91 -1.50 -16.14
CA LEU A 70 18.87 -0.48 -15.67
C LEU A 70 18.70 0.88 -16.37
N GLN A 71 18.22 0.90 -17.62
CA GLN A 71 17.90 2.14 -18.34
C GLN A 71 16.61 2.78 -17.80
N GLU A 72 15.57 1.98 -17.54
CA GLU A 72 14.31 2.45 -16.93
C GLU A 72 14.55 3.00 -15.52
N ASP A 73 15.44 2.37 -14.76
CA ASP A 73 15.85 2.83 -13.44
C ASP A 73 16.41 4.26 -13.44
N ARG A 74 16.97 4.73 -14.56
CA ARG A 74 17.45 6.13 -14.67
C ARG A 74 16.31 7.14 -14.56
N LYS A 75 15.09 6.76 -14.98
CA LYS A 75 13.87 7.59 -14.89
C LYS A 75 13.16 7.40 -13.55
N ALA A 76 13.44 6.32 -12.82
CA ALA A 76 12.85 6.02 -11.53
C ALA A 76 13.51 6.86 -10.42
N PRO A 77 12.76 7.19 -9.32
CA PRO A 77 13.32 7.84 -8.15
C PRO A 77 14.53 7.05 -7.62
N ARG A 78 15.61 7.75 -7.24
CA ARG A 78 16.90 7.12 -6.85
C ARG A 78 16.74 6.00 -5.83
N LYS A 79 15.80 6.15 -4.89
CA LYS A 79 15.55 5.19 -3.80
C LYS A 79 14.66 4.01 -4.23
N GLN A 80 14.08 4.00 -5.43
CA GLN A 80 13.23 2.94 -5.99
C GLN A 80 13.84 2.32 -7.26
N ARG A 81 15.16 2.24 -7.34
CA ARG A 81 15.90 1.59 -8.43
C ARG A 81 16.21 0.14 -8.07
N HIS A 82 16.23 -0.73 -9.07
CA HIS A 82 16.48 -2.16 -8.87
C HIS A 82 17.84 -2.45 -8.23
N THR A 83 17.85 -3.39 -7.27
CA THR A 83 19.09 -4.06 -6.85
C THR A 83 19.39 -5.22 -7.79
N ALA A 84 20.62 -5.71 -7.77
CA ALA A 84 20.98 -6.92 -8.51
C ALA A 84 20.16 -8.15 -8.07
N HIS A 85 19.85 -8.25 -6.78
CA HIS A 85 18.96 -9.28 -6.23
C HIS A 85 17.54 -9.17 -6.81
N ARG A 86 16.94 -7.97 -6.80
CA ARG A 86 15.60 -7.79 -7.37
C ARG A 86 15.54 -8.06 -8.88
N ILE A 87 16.58 -7.71 -9.62
CA ILE A 87 16.71 -8.08 -11.04
C ILE A 87 16.74 -9.60 -11.20
N TRP A 88 17.50 -10.30 -10.36
CA TRP A 88 17.56 -11.77 -10.39
C TRP A 88 16.21 -12.42 -10.06
N VAL A 89 15.49 -11.94 -9.04
CA VAL A 89 14.13 -12.43 -8.70
C VAL A 89 13.17 -12.21 -9.89
N ARG A 90 13.19 -11.03 -10.51
CA ARG A 90 12.37 -10.75 -11.69
C ARG A 90 12.72 -11.65 -12.88
N LEU A 91 13.99 -11.92 -13.10
CA LEU A 91 14.42 -12.88 -14.13
C LEU A 91 13.82 -14.27 -13.90
N GLY A 92 13.78 -14.76 -12.66
CA GLY A 92 13.14 -16.01 -12.34
C GLY A 92 11.63 -16.03 -12.56
N GLN A 93 10.97 -14.88 -12.44
CA GLN A 93 9.52 -14.73 -12.65
C GLN A 93 9.15 -14.49 -14.11
N GLU A 94 9.88 -13.63 -14.82
CA GLU A 94 9.56 -13.17 -16.17
C GLU A 94 10.24 -13.98 -17.26
N HIS A 95 11.39 -14.64 -16.95
CA HIS A 95 12.19 -15.48 -17.87
C HIS A 95 12.60 -16.81 -17.22
N PRO A 96 11.65 -17.62 -16.74
CA PRO A 96 11.95 -18.89 -16.07
C PRO A 96 12.70 -19.89 -16.98
N GLU A 97 12.61 -19.75 -18.29
CA GLU A 97 13.30 -20.55 -19.30
C GLU A 97 14.83 -20.34 -19.32
N HIS A 98 15.30 -19.26 -18.71
CA HIS A 98 16.73 -18.91 -18.66
C HIS A 98 17.27 -18.87 -17.21
N PRO A 99 17.42 -20.03 -16.53
CA PRO A 99 17.92 -20.07 -15.17
C PRO A 99 19.36 -19.54 -15.08
N ILE A 100 19.56 -18.51 -14.28
CA ILE A 100 20.86 -17.87 -14.08
C ILE A 100 21.16 -17.74 -12.59
N ALA A 101 22.43 -17.96 -12.19
CA ALA A 101 22.83 -17.79 -10.81
C ALA A 101 22.85 -16.31 -10.42
N GLU A 102 22.37 -16.00 -9.21
CA GLU A 102 22.35 -14.63 -8.66
C GLU A 102 23.74 -13.98 -8.69
N SER A 103 24.80 -14.75 -8.41
CA SER A 103 26.19 -14.29 -8.44
C SER A 103 26.59 -13.74 -9.79
N THR A 104 26.11 -14.34 -10.89
CA THR A 104 26.36 -13.87 -12.27
C THR A 104 25.66 -12.55 -12.54
N VAL A 105 24.39 -12.45 -12.14
CA VAL A 105 23.61 -11.20 -12.25
C VAL A 105 24.26 -10.08 -11.41
N ARG A 106 24.66 -10.39 -10.18
CA ARG A 106 25.36 -9.42 -9.31
C ARG A 106 26.67 -8.91 -9.91
N ALA A 107 27.47 -9.82 -10.49
CA ALA A 107 28.73 -9.43 -11.13
C ALA A 107 28.49 -8.51 -12.32
N TYR A 108 27.52 -8.84 -13.18
CA TYR A 108 27.18 -8.03 -14.35
C TYR A 108 26.62 -6.65 -13.96
N VAL A 109 25.66 -6.60 -13.04
CA VAL A 109 25.06 -5.35 -12.55
C VAL A 109 26.12 -4.47 -11.86
N ARG A 110 27.09 -5.07 -11.11
CA ARG A 110 28.19 -4.33 -10.51
C ARG A 110 29.04 -3.65 -11.59
N GLN A 111 29.48 -4.42 -12.59
CA GLN A 111 30.29 -3.90 -13.69
C GLN A 111 29.58 -2.75 -14.40
N LYS A 112 28.30 -2.91 -14.72
CA LYS A 112 27.50 -1.85 -15.36
C LYS A 112 27.31 -0.62 -14.47
N LYS A 113 27.19 -0.78 -13.15
CA LYS A 113 27.09 0.35 -12.21
C LYS A 113 28.43 1.06 -11.97
N GLU A 114 29.57 0.34 -12.05
CA GLU A 114 30.91 0.93 -12.03
C GLU A 114 31.14 1.77 -13.29
N ASP A 115 30.74 1.27 -14.46
CA ASP A 115 30.75 2.02 -15.74
C ASP A 115 29.89 3.30 -15.67
N LEU A 116 28.92 3.36 -14.74
CA LEU A 116 27.98 4.46 -14.51
C LEU A 116 28.34 5.38 -13.31
N GLY A 117 29.45 5.14 -12.59
CA GLY A 117 30.04 6.07 -11.61
C GLY A 117 29.42 6.17 -10.20
N VAL A 118 29.00 5.08 -9.52
CA VAL A 118 28.35 5.13 -8.19
C VAL A 118 29.17 4.50 -7.05
N GLY A 119 29.45 5.27 -5.98
CA GLY A 119 30.45 5.03 -4.92
C GLY A 119 30.06 4.40 -3.56
N SER A 120 30.98 4.34 -2.56
CA SER A 120 31.09 3.46 -1.36
C SER A 120 30.50 3.97 -0.02
N ARG A 121 30.36 3.07 1.01
CA ARG A 121 29.65 3.28 2.30
C ARG A 121 30.58 3.19 3.54
N ALA A 122 30.14 3.82 4.66
CA ALA A 122 30.81 3.81 5.98
C ALA A 122 30.55 2.50 6.77
N VAL A 123 31.40 2.19 7.75
CA VAL A 123 31.37 0.96 8.58
C VAL A 123 30.47 1.18 9.79
N CYS A 124 29.58 0.21 10.10
CA CYS A 124 28.74 0.18 11.30
C CYS A 124 29.23 -0.87 12.30
N ILE A 125 29.10 -0.59 13.59
CA ILE A 125 29.46 -1.52 14.69
C ILE A 125 28.26 -2.42 14.98
N PRO A 126 28.37 -3.77 14.87
CA PRO A 126 27.29 -4.69 15.21
C PRO A 126 26.91 -4.61 16.69
N GLN A 127 25.62 -4.59 16.99
CA GLN A 127 25.07 -4.58 18.35
C GLN A 127 24.23 -5.83 18.59
N VAL A 128 24.14 -6.27 19.85
CA VAL A 128 23.31 -7.41 20.28
C VAL A 128 22.07 -6.87 20.97
N HIS A 129 20.89 -7.34 20.56
CA HIS A 129 19.61 -6.95 21.13
C HIS A 129 18.89 -8.17 21.71
N ALA A 130 18.25 -8.00 22.87
CA ALA A 130 17.41 -9.03 23.47
C ALA A 130 16.04 -9.10 22.75
N PHE A 131 15.46 -10.29 22.66
CA PHE A 131 14.12 -10.48 22.08
C PHE A 131 13.07 -9.75 22.92
N GLY A 132 12.12 -9.10 22.26
CA GLY A 132 11.03 -8.32 22.86
C GLY A 132 11.46 -6.98 23.50
N ASP A 133 12.75 -6.66 23.48
CA ASP A 133 13.24 -5.46 24.16
C ASP A 133 13.10 -4.20 23.31
N GLU A 134 13.63 -4.17 22.10
CA GLU A 134 13.70 -2.95 21.30
C GLU A 134 13.17 -3.10 19.88
N ALA A 135 12.32 -2.14 19.45
CA ALA A 135 11.99 -1.91 18.07
C ALA A 135 12.30 -0.47 17.66
N GLN A 136 12.65 -0.27 16.41
CA GLN A 136 12.88 1.04 15.82
C GLN A 136 11.76 1.41 14.86
N VAL A 137 11.35 2.68 14.91
CA VAL A 137 10.26 3.24 14.09
C VAL A 137 10.80 4.37 13.23
N ASP A 138 10.41 4.35 11.96
CA ASP A 138 10.74 5.40 11.00
C ASP A 138 9.63 5.59 9.97
N TRP A 139 9.74 6.67 9.19
CA TRP A 139 8.93 6.94 8.01
C TRP A 139 9.83 7.07 6.79
N TYR A 140 9.39 6.54 5.67
CA TYR A 140 10.05 6.81 4.40
C TYR A 140 9.04 7.07 3.30
N GLU A 141 9.50 7.79 2.27
CA GLU A 141 8.68 8.11 1.10
C GLU A 141 8.80 7.04 0.03
N ALA A 142 7.67 6.70 -0.58
CA ALA A 142 7.60 5.83 -1.74
C ALA A 142 6.49 6.28 -2.70
N TYR A 143 6.52 5.78 -3.94
CA TYR A 143 5.54 6.07 -4.96
C TYR A 143 4.77 4.82 -5.34
N ALA A 144 3.46 4.94 -5.53
CA ALA A 144 2.60 3.89 -6.07
C ALA A 144 1.65 4.48 -7.11
N ASP A 145 1.19 3.66 -8.05
CA ASP A 145 0.11 4.01 -8.97
C ASP A 145 -1.20 3.46 -8.37
N LEU A 146 -2.03 4.35 -7.83
CA LEU A 146 -3.34 4.02 -7.27
C LEU A 146 -4.41 4.45 -8.25
N ASP A 147 -5.22 3.50 -8.75
CA ASP A 147 -6.21 3.76 -9.79
C ASP A 147 -5.60 4.52 -10.99
N GLU A 148 -4.43 4.04 -11.47
CA GLU A 148 -3.60 4.61 -12.54
C GLU A 148 -2.99 6.00 -12.25
N ILE A 149 -3.24 6.58 -11.07
CA ILE A 149 -2.67 7.87 -10.66
C ILE A 149 -1.44 7.65 -9.79
N ARG A 150 -0.32 8.27 -10.16
CA ARG A 150 0.91 8.22 -9.37
C ARG A 150 0.79 9.08 -8.13
N GLU A 151 0.75 8.44 -6.96
CA GLU A 151 0.74 9.11 -5.67
C GLU A 151 2.07 8.94 -4.93
N LYS A 152 2.49 10.01 -4.23
CA LYS A 152 3.58 9.99 -3.25
C LYS A 152 3.00 9.62 -1.90
N LEU A 153 3.49 8.55 -1.29
CA LEU A 153 3.00 8.02 -0.03
C LEU A 153 4.08 8.11 1.05
N GLN A 154 3.63 8.19 2.30
CA GLN A 154 4.44 8.05 3.49
C GLN A 154 4.30 6.63 4.01
N VAL A 155 5.41 5.92 4.17
CA VAL A 155 5.40 4.53 4.61
C VAL A 155 5.99 4.44 6.01
N PHE A 156 5.15 4.01 6.95
CA PHE A 156 5.57 3.67 8.29
C PHE A 156 6.34 2.35 8.28
N VAL A 157 7.40 2.29 9.04
CA VAL A 157 8.14 1.06 9.31
C VAL A 157 8.41 0.92 10.79
N LEU A 158 8.11 -0.28 11.33
CA LEU A 158 8.51 -0.73 12.64
C LEU A 158 9.34 -1.99 12.49
N ARG A 159 10.58 -1.98 12.96
CA ARG A 159 11.51 -3.09 12.85
C ARG A 159 11.99 -3.55 14.23
N SER A 160 11.88 -4.85 14.50
CA SER A 160 12.54 -5.45 15.64
C SER A 160 14.06 -5.45 15.46
N MET A 161 14.78 -5.07 16.50
CA MET A 161 16.22 -5.06 16.49
C MET A 161 16.82 -6.45 16.73
N ALA A 162 16.10 -7.32 17.43
CA ALA A 162 16.54 -8.68 17.73
C ALA A 162 16.18 -9.66 16.61
N SER A 163 14.91 -9.75 16.22
CA SER A 163 14.47 -10.74 15.20
C SER A 163 14.80 -10.30 13.77
N GLY A 164 14.90 -9.01 13.53
CA GLY A 164 15.02 -8.44 12.20
C GLY A 164 13.69 -8.36 11.45
N GLY A 165 12.57 -8.83 12.04
CA GLY A 165 11.22 -8.69 11.49
C GLY A 165 10.82 -7.24 11.37
N ALA A 166 10.07 -6.90 10.31
CA ALA A 166 9.63 -5.54 10.04
C ALA A 166 8.20 -5.50 9.54
N PHE A 167 7.46 -4.48 9.98
CA PHE A 167 6.11 -4.18 9.52
C PHE A 167 6.13 -2.88 8.73
N HIS A 168 5.52 -2.87 7.55
CA HIS A 168 5.43 -1.72 6.66
C HIS A 168 3.98 -1.42 6.30
N ARG A 169 3.60 -0.13 6.34
CA ARG A 169 2.25 0.32 5.97
C ARG A 169 2.29 1.71 5.34
N ALA A 170 1.59 1.87 4.23
CA ALA A 170 1.54 3.12 3.47
C ALA A 170 0.35 3.98 3.89
N TYR A 171 0.57 5.29 3.91
CA TYR A 171 -0.41 6.34 4.19
C TYR A 171 -0.23 7.50 3.22
N ARG A 172 -1.29 8.26 2.95
CA ARG A 172 -1.17 9.50 2.16
C ARG A 172 -0.38 10.59 2.89
N ARG A 173 -0.44 10.62 4.22
CA ARG A 173 0.27 11.58 5.09
C ARG A 173 0.71 10.91 6.40
N ASP A 174 1.82 11.35 6.95
CA ASP A 174 2.37 10.97 8.25
C ASP A 174 1.70 11.71 9.42
N THR A 175 0.37 11.64 9.49
CA THR A 175 -0.41 12.28 10.55
C THR A 175 -0.28 11.54 11.88
N GLN A 176 -0.64 12.21 13.00
CA GLN A 176 -0.66 11.56 14.32
C GLN A 176 -1.60 10.35 14.36
N GLN A 177 -2.76 10.42 13.67
CA GLN A 177 -3.69 9.30 13.57
C GLN A 177 -3.08 8.11 12.82
N ALA A 178 -2.41 8.39 11.68
CA ALA A 178 -1.68 7.37 10.92
C ALA A 178 -0.55 6.74 11.74
N PHE A 179 0.14 7.55 12.53
CA PHE A 179 1.20 7.09 13.43
C PHE A 179 0.67 6.12 14.49
N PHE A 180 -0.43 6.44 15.17
CA PHE A 180 -1.02 5.55 16.17
C PHE A 180 -1.60 4.28 15.54
N GLU A 181 -2.36 4.41 14.45
CA GLU A 181 -2.91 3.24 13.73
C GLU A 181 -1.79 2.30 13.27
N ALA A 182 -0.71 2.85 12.72
CA ALA A 182 0.41 2.05 12.26
C ALA A 182 1.10 1.27 13.39
N HIS A 183 1.20 1.86 14.59
CA HIS A 183 1.72 1.16 15.78
C HIS A 183 0.80 0.03 16.21
N GLU A 184 -0.51 0.27 16.33
CA GLU A 184 -1.49 -0.74 16.72
C GLU A 184 -1.44 -1.93 15.77
N LEU A 185 -1.48 -1.68 14.46
CA LEU A 185 -1.37 -2.74 13.45
C LEU A 185 -0.01 -3.46 13.46
N ALA A 186 1.07 -2.74 13.80
CA ALA A 186 2.37 -3.36 13.97
C ALA A 186 2.41 -4.24 15.21
N PHE A 187 1.83 -3.81 16.32
CA PHE A 187 1.71 -4.62 17.53
C PHE A 187 0.89 -5.89 17.30
N ASP A 188 -0.21 -5.80 16.53
CA ASP A 188 -0.99 -6.96 16.09
C ASP A 188 -0.15 -7.92 15.22
N TYR A 189 0.63 -7.37 14.26
CA TYR A 189 1.50 -8.16 13.39
C TYR A 189 2.57 -8.93 14.18
N PHE A 190 3.21 -8.29 15.16
CA PHE A 190 4.20 -8.93 16.02
C PHE A 190 3.57 -9.83 17.10
N GLY A 191 2.29 -9.62 17.42
CA GLY A 191 1.56 -10.35 18.47
C GLY A 191 1.85 -9.84 19.88
N GLY A 192 2.26 -8.58 20.03
CA GLY A 192 2.54 -7.95 21.30
C GLY A 192 3.32 -6.63 21.20
N VAL A 193 3.66 -6.05 22.33
CA VAL A 193 4.30 -4.73 22.44
C VAL A 193 5.74 -4.86 22.91
N PHE A 194 6.66 -4.25 22.19
CA PHE A 194 8.07 -4.15 22.58
C PHE A 194 8.22 -3.32 23.86
N ARG A 195 9.22 -3.63 24.69
CA ARG A 195 9.48 -2.88 25.90
C ARG A 195 9.89 -1.44 25.61
N ARG A 196 10.74 -1.24 24.59
CA ARG A 196 11.26 0.06 24.16
C ARG A 196 11.02 0.28 22.68
N MET A 197 10.54 1.49 22.36
CA MET A 197 10.36 1.96 20.98
C MET A 197 11.31 3.12 20.73
N ARG A 198 12.20 2.99 19.76
CA ARG A 198 13.14 4.04 19.40
C ARG A 198 12.66 4.83 18.20
N TYR A 199 12.60 6.13 18.35
CA TYR A 199 12.11 7.08 17.35
C TYR A 199 13.20 8.05 16.92
N ASP A 200 13.10 8.55 15.68
CA ASP A 200 13.71 9.81 15.30
C ASP A 200 12.89 11.00 15.82
N ASN A 201 13.28 12.23 15.44
CA ASN A 201 12.53 13.46 15.71
C ASN A 201 11.21 13.50 14.93
N LEU A 202 10.25 12.63 15.25
CA LEU A 202 8.96 12.57 14.61
C LEU A 202 8.02 13.66 15.16
N SER A 203 7.54 14.55 14.29
CA SER A 203 6.59 15.62 14.65
C SER A 203 5.25 15.08 15.20
N SER A 204 4.89 13.82 14.84
CA SER A 204 3.71 13.12 15.35
C SER A 204 3.82 12.70 16.81
N ALA A 205 5.03 12.47 17.32
CA ALA A 205 5.30 12.09 18.71
C ALA A 205 5.79 13.25 19.57
N VAL A 206 6.52 14.21 18.99
CA VAL A 206 7.26 15.25 19.69
C VAL A 206 6.72 16.63 19.37
N LYS A 207 6.35 17.40 20.39
CA LYS A 207 5.92 18.80 20.28
C LYS A 207 7.09 19.78 20.15
N LYS A 208 8.18 19.50 20.88
CA LYS A 208 9.37 20.36 20.91
C LYS A 208 10.63 19.55 21.22
N VAL A 209 11.67 19.77 20.42
CA VAL A 209 13.01 19.22 20.68
C VAL A 209 13.73 20.12 21.67
N LEU A 210 14.14 19.57 22.81
CA LEU A 210 14.97 20.25 23.81
C LEU A 210 16.43 19.84 23.60
N ARG A 211 17.35 20.26 24.49
CA ARG A 211 18.77 19.89 24.38
C ARG A 211 18.99 18.39 24.71
N GLY A 212 19.84 17.74 23.94
CA GLY A 212 20.18 16.31 24.14
C GLY A 212 19.01 15.37 23.80
N HIS A 213 18.79 14.37 24.63
CA HIS A 213 17.71 13.38 24.49
C HIS A 213 16.34 13.86 25.00
N THR A 214 16.28 15.04 25.66
CA THR A 214 15.05 15.55 26.25
C THR A 214 14.11 16.09 25.18
N ARG A 215 12.82 15.70 25.26
CA ARG A 215 11.75 16.09 24.34
C ARG A 215 10.52 16.48 25.13
N GLU A 216 9.73 17.42 24.60
CA GLU A 216 8.36 17.68 25.04
C GLU A 216 7.41 16.85 24.16
N GLU A 217 6.92 15.75 24.69
CA GLU A 217 6.03 14.85 23.99
C GLU A 217 4.61 15.42 23.90
N HIS A 218 3.88 15.09 22.83
CA HIS A 218 2.47 15.38 22.76
C HIS A 218 1.70 14.61 23.83
N THR A 219 0.79 15.25 24.57
CA THR A 219 -0.02 14.61 25.64
C THR A 219 -0.70 13.35 25.13
N ARG A 220 -1.20 13.34 23.91
CA ARG A 220 -1.85 12.19 23.32
C ARG A 220 -0.88 11.03 23.06
N PHE A 221 0.37 11.31 22.72
CA PHE A 221 1.41 10.28 22.61
C PHE A 221 1.77 9.70 23.98
N LEU A 222 1.85 10.53 25.03
CA LEU A 222 2.04 10.06 26.40
C LEU A 222 0.90 9.10 26.82
N THR A 223 -0.36 9.44 26.51
CA THR A 223 -1.50 8.58 26.79
C THR A 223 -1.41 7.27 26.01
N PHE A 224 -1.04 7.33 24.70
CA PHE A 224 -0.88 6.17 23.84
C PHE A 224 0.19 5.21 24.37
N ARG A 225 1.40 5.70 24.66
CA ARG A 225 2.47 4.86 25.19
C ARG A 225 2.17 4.29 26.59
N SER A 226 1.44 5.03 27.42
CA SER A 226 0.96 4.55 28.71
C SER A 226 -0.07 3.44 28.57
N HIS A 227 -0.97 3.54 27.59
CA HIS A 227 -1.98 2.52 27.31
C HIS A 227 -1.35 1.19 26.88
N TYR A 228 -0.36 1.23 25.99
CA TYR A 228 0.39 0.04 25.53
C TYR A 228 1.54 -0.37 26.45
N GLY A 229 1.96 0.49 27.37
CA GLY A 229 2.97 0.21 28.38
C GLY A 229 4.41 0.13 27.87
N PHE A 230 4.78 0.86 26.80
CA PHE A 230 6.16 0.87 26.29
C PHE A 230 6.92 2.14 26.67
N ASP A 231 8.26 2.05 26.68
CA ASP A 231 9.14 3.18 26.86
C ASP A 231 9.53 3.79 25.51
N ALA A 232 9.44 5.10 25.39
CA ALA A 232 9.81 5.82 24.17
C ALA A 232 11.23 6.42 24.32
N GLU A 233 12.13 6.07 23.41
CA GLU A 233 13.47 6.65 23.31
C GLU A 233 13.60 7.44 22.00
N PHE A 234 14.22 8.60 22.06
CA PHE A 234 14.42 9.44 20.87
C PHE A 234 15.92 9.53 20.55
N CYS A 235 16.26 9.29 19.26
CA CYS A 235 17.65 9.40 18.81
C CYS A 235 18.20 10.82 19.00
N THR A 236 19.50 10.91 19.26
CA THR A 236 20.20 12.19 19.33
C THR A 236 20.22 12.87 17.96
N VAL A 237 20.05 14.17 17.93
CA VAL A 237 20.11 14.95 16.69
C VAL A 237 21.53 14.84 16.11
N ALA A 238 21.61 14.42 14.83
CA ALA A 238 22.86 14.29 14.06
C ALA A 238 23.79 13.11 14.42
N GLU A 239 23.28 12.04 15.08
CA GLU A 239 24.04 10.80 15.26
C GLU A 239 23.48 9.63 14.41
N PRO A 240 23.89 9.51 13.13
CA PRO A 240 23.31 8.54 12.17
C PRO A 240 23.49 7.07 12.58
N HIS A 241 24.49 6.75 13.41
CA HIS A 241 24.81 5.39 13.80
C HIS A 241 23.79 4.76 14.78
N GLU A 242 23.00 5.58 15.48
CA GLU A 242 21.92 5.10 16.34
C GLU A 242 20.72 4.52 15.56
N LYS A 243 20.62 4.79 14.23
CA LYS A 243 19.49 4.46 13.35
C LYS A 243 19.79 3.42 12.27
N GLY A 244 21.00 2.87 12.22
CA GLY A 244 21.46 2.03 11.11
C GLY A 244 20.56 0.85 10.76
N GLY A 245 19.78 0.33 11.70
CA GLY A 245 18.88 -0.81 11.52
C GLY A 245 17.66 -0.49 10.67
N VAL A 246 16.83 0.45 11.10
CA VAL A 246 15.54 0.76 10.44
C VAL A 246 15.70 1.51 9.11
N GLU A 247 16.71 2.39 8.98
CA GLU A 247 17.02 3.05 7.70
C GLU A 247 17.48 2.04 6.63
N SER A 248 18.30 1.07 7.02
CA SER A 248 18.72 -0.04 6.15
C SER A 248 17.52 -0.88 5.73
N GLU A 249 16.61 -1.17 6.67
CA GLU A 249 15.38 -1.92 6.44
C GLU A 249 14.47 -1.22 5.43
N GLY A 250 14.05 0.01 5.70
CA GLY A 250 13.21 0.79 4.79
C GLY A 250 13.83 0.93 3.40
N GLY A 251 15.17 1.03 3.32
CA GLY A 251 15.91 1.03 2.06
C GLY A 251 15.89 -0.32 1.34
N THR A 252 15.99 -1.43 2.06
CA THR A 252 15.99 -2.79 1.50
C THR A 252 14.59 -3.21 1.07
N PHE A 253 13.61 -3.07 1.95
CA PHE A 253 12.21 -3.38 1.67
C PHE A 253 11.69 -2.59 0.44
N ARG A 254 12.01 -1.29 0.37
CA ARG A 254 11.63 -0.46 -0.79
C ARG A 254 12.25 -0.98 -2.09
N ARG A 255 13.50 -1.43 -2.09
CA ARG A 255 14.15 -2.00 -3.27
C ARG A 255 13.61 -3.36 -3.66
N ASN A 256 13.11 -4.14 -2.71
CA ASN A 256 12.58 -5.47 -2.98
C ASN A 256 11.11 -5.44 -3.42
N HIS A 257 10.28 -4.60 -2.80
CA HIS A 257 8.82 -4.63 -2.94
C HIS A 257 8.20 -3.38 -3.59
N TRP A 258 8.95 -2.26 -3.67
CA TRP A 258 8.50 -1.04 -4.34
C TRP A 258 9.12 -0.84 -5.72
N VAL A 259 9.80 -1.86 -6.24
CA VAL A 259 10.45 -1.84 -7.54
C VAL A 259 10.07 -3.08 -8.34
N PRO A 260 9.44 -2.91 -9.52
CA PRO A 260 8.98 -1.65 -10.11
C PRO A 260 7.94 -0.94 -9.23
N VAL A 261 7.59 0.33 -9.56
CA VAL A 261 6.57 1.06 -8.82
C VAL A 261 5.26 0.24 -8.80
N PRO A 262 4.74 -0.12 -7.61
CA PRO A 262 3.57 -0.98 -7.52
C PRO A 262 2.31 -0.28 -8.02
N LYS A 263 1.41 -1.08 -8.61
CA LYS A 263 0.09 -0.64 -9.08
C LYS A 263 -0.98 -1.34 -8.25
N ALA A 264 -1.95 -0.59 -7.77
CA ALA A 264 -3.06 -1.12 -6.99
C ALA A 264 -4.34 -0.33 -7.26
N ALA A 265 -5.50 -0.98 -7.11
CA ALA A 265 -6.80 -0.34 -7.28
C ALA A 265 -7.10 0.68 -6.15
N SER A 266 -6.43 0.56 -5.00
CA SER A 266 -6.64 1.46 -3.86
C SER A 266 -5.48 1.39 -2.87
N LEU A 267 -5.41 2.35 -1.96
CA LEU A 267 -4.46 2.32 -0.84
C LEU A 267 -4.65 1.09 0.06
N ALA A 268 -5.89 0.62 0.24
CA ALA A 268 -6.18 -0.60 0.99
C ALA A 268 -5.61 -1.85 0.30
N ALA A 269 -5.77 -1.97 -1.02
CA ALA A 269 -5.19 -3.05 -1.80
C ALA A 269 -3.65 -3.02 -1.77
N LEU A 270 -3.05 -1.83 -1.86
CA LEU A 270 -1.60 -1.66 -1.70
C LEU A 270 -1.15 -2.11 -0.31
N ASN A 271 -1.84 -1.73 0.75
CA ASN A 271 -1.50 -2.13 2.11
C ASN A 271 -1.66 -3.64 2.36
N ALA A 272 -2.63 -4.30 1.71
CA ALA A 272 -2.75 -5.76 1.73
C ALA A 272 -1.53 -6.42 1.04
N PHE A 273 -1.09 -5.89 -0.10
CA PHE A 273 0.14 -6.33 -0.77
C PHE A 273 1.37 -6.14 0.12
N LEU A 274 1.53 -4.98 0.76
CA LEU A 274 2.67 -4.69 1.66
C LEU A 274 2.70 -5.63 2.87
N LEU A 275 1.53 -5.96 3.44
CA LEU A 275 1.46 -6.93 4.54
C LEU A 275 1.86 -8.34 4.08
N GLY A 276 1.47 -8.73 2.86
CA GLY A 276 1.96 -9.96 2.23
C GLY A 276 3.47 -9.96 2.08
N ALA A 277 4.04 -8.86 1.59
CA ALA A 277 5.48 -8.68 1.44
C ALA A 277 6.22 -8.74 2.80
N CYS A 278 5.67 -8.17 3.88
CA CYS A 278 6.23 -8.32 5.22
C CYS A 278 6.30 -9.80 5.64
N ARG A 279 5.27 -10.58 5.35
CA ARG A 279 5.24 -12.03 5.64
C ARG A 279 6.21 -12.83 4.77
N GLU A 280 6.40 -12.45 3.51
CA GLU A 280 7.43 -13.04 2.64
C GLU A 280 8.84 -12.81 3.19
N GLU A 281 9.13 -11.62 3.72
CA GLU A 281 10.42 -11.31 4.33
C GLU A 281 10.68 -12.12 5.62
N GLU A 282 9.67 -12.70 6.27
CA GLU A 282 9.84 -13.63 7.40
C GLU A 282 10.62 -14.90 7.00
N GLU A 283 10.60 -15.28 5.71
CA GLU A 283 11.39 -16.38 5.17
C GLU A 283 12.86 -16.02 4.90
N SER A 284 13.20 -14.75 4.95
CA SER A 284 14.56 -14.25 4.77
C SER A 284 15.47 -14.65 5.95
N LEU A 285 16.78 -14.59 5.73
CA LEU A 285 17.75 -14.93 6.76
C LEU A 285 18.29 -13.69 7.48
N HIS A 286 18.16 -13.65 8.79
CA HIS A 286 18.82 -12.71 9.68
C HIS A 286 19.76 -13.49 10.62
N GLU A 287 21.05 -13.14 10.65
CA GLU A 287 22.06 -13.86 11.42
C GLU A 287 22.08 -15.40 11.21
N ARG A 288 21.88 -15.85 9.97
CA ARG A 288 21.83 -17.25 9.52
C ARG A 288 20.59 -18.05 9.96
N GLU A 289 19.59 -17.41 10.55
CA GLU A 289 18.32 -18.00 10.92
C GLU A 289 17.17 -17.28 10.21
N ARG A 290 16.04 -17.98 9.96
CA ARG A 290 14.87 -17.36 9.37
C ARG A 290 14.26 -16.33 10.31
N VAL A 291 13.91 -15.17 9.78
CA VAL A 291 13.27 -14.06 10.53
C VAL A 291 12.01 -14.55 11.24
N GLY A 292 11.15 -15.34 10.58
CA GLY A 292 9.95 -15.88 11.19
C GLY A 292 10.19 -16.75 12.43
N HIS A 293 11.26 -17.57 12.44
CA HIS A 293 11.65 -18.33 13.63
C HIS A 293 12.12 -17.42 14.77
N ARG A 294 12.87 -16.38 14.44
CA ARG A 294 13.32 -15.38 15.42
C ARG A 294 12.14 -14.57 15.96
N MET A 295 11.15 -14.21 15.12
CA MET A 295 9.91 -13.56 15.55
C MET A 295 9.06 -14.45 16.46
N ALA A 296 9.04 -15.77 16.24
CA ALA A 296 8.34 -16.69 17.15
C ALA A 296 8.92 -16.61 18.58
N ARG A 297 10.26 -16.59 18.72
CA ARG A 297 10.93 -16.38 20.02
C ARG A 297 10.69 -14.97 20.56
N GLU A 298 10.60 -13.98 19.71
CA GLU A 298 10.34 -12.60 20.10
C GLU A 298 8.99 -12.44 20.76
N ARG A 299 7.94 -13.13 20.23
CA ARG A 299 6.59 -13.14 20.81
C ARG A 299 6.56 -13.57 22.28
N GLU A 300 7.45 -14.46 22.69
CA GLU A 300 7.57 -14.88 24.09
C GLU A 300 8.06 -13.76 25.02
N GLY A 301 8.83 -12.81 24.48
CA GLY A 301 9.40 -11.66 25.21
C GLY A 301 8.57 -10.39 25.13
N LEU A 302 7.55 -10.33 24.23
CA LEU A 302 6.70 -9.15 24.07
C LEU A 302 5.71 -9.02 25.21
N ARG A 303 5.31 -7.78 25.52
CA ARG A 303 4.20 -7.52 26.42
C ARG A 303 2.87 -7.87 25.74
N PRO A 304 1.87 -8.43 26.45
CA PRO A 304 0.58 -8.73 25.87
C PRO A 304 -0.13 -7.45 25.41
N LEU A 305 -0.93 -7.58 24.36
CA LEU A 305 -1.80 -6.50 23.90
C LEU A 305 -2.87 -6.17 24.94
N PRO A 306 -3.25 -4.88 25.12
CA PRO A 306 -4.41 -4.50 25.92
C PRO A 306 -5.68 -5.15 25.38
N GLN A 307 -6.64 -5.41 26.26
CA GLN A 307 -7.94 -5.97 25.84
C GLN A 307 -8.77 -4.98 25.02
N GLU A 308 -8.63 -3.69 25.29
CA GLU A 308 -9.31 -2.61 24.57
C GLU A 308 -8.27 -1.85 23.71
N GLY A 309 -8.66 -1.55 22.46
CA GLY A 309 -7.86 -0.72 21.57
C GLY A 309 -7.81 0.74 22.05
N PHE A 310 -6.82 1.48 21.59
CA PHE A 310 -6.72 2.92 21.85
C PHE A 310 -7.64 3.68 20.88
N ASP A 311 -8.29 4.78 21.33
CA ASP A 311 -9.02 5.66 20.39
C ASP A 311 -8.04 6.43 19.51
N LEU A 312 -7.86 5.91 18.29
CA LEU A 312 -6.93 6.45 17.30
C LEU A 312 -7.44 7.73 16.64
N SER A 313 -8.75 8.02 16.72
CA SER A 313 -9.37 9.15 16.06
C SER A 313 -8.99 10.48 16.75
N GLU A 314 -8.79 11.53 15.99
CA GLU A 314 -8.78 12.88 16.53
C GLU A 314 -10.20 13.43 16.61
N VAL A 315 -10.67 13.68 17.81
CA VAL A 315 -12.03 14.16 18.05
C VAL A 315 -12.07 15.69 18.07
N ARG A 316 -12.96 16.27 17.27
CA ARG A 316 -13.26 17.70 17.22
C ARG A 316 -14.75 17.96 17.30
N ARG A 317 -15.15 19.17 17.70
CA ARG A 317 -16.52 19.63 17.59
C ARG A 317 -16.64 20.63 16.45
N ALA A 318 -17.64 20.46 15.61
CA ALA A 318 -17.93 21.39 14.52
C ALA A 318 -19.42 21.67 14.42
N ARG A 319 -19.77 22.85 13.93
CA ARG A 319 -21.14 23.28 13.70
C ARG A 319 -21.50 23.13 12.24
N VAL A 320 -22.69 22.64 11.95
CA VAL A 320 -23.20 22.51 10.57
C VAL A 320 -23.44 23.89 9.97
N ASP A 321 -22.85 24.16 8.82
CA ASP A 321 -22.98 25.41 8.09
C ASP A 321 -24.28 25.51 7.29
N GLY A 322 -24.54 26.69 6.65
CA GLY A 322 -25.73 26.95 5.84
C GLY A 322 -25.88 26.08 4.59
N HIS A 323 -24.86 25.29 4.26
CA HIS A 323 -24.86 24.33 3.14
C HIS A 323 -24.96 22.87 3.60
N GLY A 324 -25.29 22.61 4.87
CA GLY A 324 -25.39 21.26 5.42
C GLY A 324 -24.03 20.53 5.52
N ARG A 325 -22.96 21.29 5.84
CA ARG A 325 -21.60 20.76 5.92
C ARG A 325 -20.96 21.07 7.26
N ILE A 326 -20.05 20.22 7.67
CA ILE A 326 -19.11 20.50 8.76
C ILE A 326 -17.71 20.76 8.19
N ARG A 327 -16.92 21.57 8.89
CA ARG A 327 -15.51 21.79 8.56
C ARG A 327 -14.60 20.96 9.45
N ALA A 328 -13.70 20.23 8.80
CA ALA A 328 -12.62 19.52 9.46
C ALA A 328 -11.29 19.92 8.80
N TYR A 329 -10.39 20.52 9.57
CA TYR A 329 -9.21 21.24 9.05
C TYR A 329 -9.61 22.27 8.00
N ARG A 330 -9.10 22.14 6.77
CA ARG A 330 -9.34 23.08 5.66
C ARG A 330 -10.44 22.64 4.70
N ASN A 331 -11.04 21.45 4.93
CA ASN A 331 -12.02 20.83 4.03
C ASN A 331 -13.42 20.81 4.64
N ALA A 332 -14.44 20.72 3.79
CA ALA A 332 -15.84 20.66 4.18
C ALA A 332 -16.46 19.33 3.79
N TYR A 333 -17.21 18.73 4.70
CA TYR A 333 -17.83 17.42 4.56
C TYR A 333 -19.35 17.54 4.77
N SER A 334 -20.15 16.99 3.86
CA SER A 334 -21.60 17.04 3.98
C SER A 334 -22.13 16.18 5.12
N THR A 335 -23.27 16.57 5.70
CA THR A 335 -23.94 15.82 6.77
C THR A 335 -25.46 15.94 6.61
N PRO A 336 -26.24 14.93 7.01
CA PRO A 336 -27.69 15.00 6.99
C PRO A 336 -28.27 15.84 8.14
N LEU A 337 -27.42 16.38 9.03
CA LEU A 337 -27.85 17.16 10.17
C LEU A 337 -28.38 18.55 9.78
N SER A 338 -29.27 19.09 10.58
CA SER A 338 -29.81 20.44 10.39
C SER A 338 -28.75 21.52 10.57
N VAL A 339 -28.88 22.62 9.83
CA VAL A 339 -28.03 23.81 9.94
C VAL A 339 -27.99 24.31 11.38
N GLY A 340 -26.80 24.60 11.86
CA GLY A 340 -26.58 25.09 13.22
C GLY A 340 -26.38 24.02 14.28
N THR A 341 -26.64 22.74 13.97
CA THR A 341 -26.39 21.60 14.87
C THR A 341 -24.90 21.44 15.15
N TRP A 342 -24.55 21.16 16.41
CA TRP A 342 -23.20 20.78 16.79
C TRP A 342 -23.04 19.27 16.65
N ALA A 343 -21.94 18.85 16.00
CA ALA A 343 -21.58 17.45 15.81
C ALA A 343 -20.17 17.18 16.33
N GLU A 344 -19.93 15.96 16.76
CA GLU A 344 -18.59 15.43 16.98
C GLU A 344 -18.03 14.93 15.67
N VAL A 345 -16.80 15.28 15.36
CA VAL A 345 -16.09 14.91 14.13
C VAL A 345 -14.88 14.08 14.52
N ARG A 346 -14.86 12.83 14.11
CA ARG A 346 -13.74 11.89 14.31
C ARG A 346 -12.92 11.78 13.05
N LEU A 347 -11.65 12.10 13.18
CA LEU A 347 -10.69 12.14 12.09
C LEU A 347 -9.76 10.93 12.19
N TRP A 348 -9.87 10.04 11.23
CA TRP A 348 -9.00 8.87 11.04
C TRP A 348 -7.97 9.14 9.94
N PRO A 349 -6.98 8.26 9.70
CA PRO A 349 -6.04 8.44 8.58
C PRO A 349 -6.70 8.46 7.20
N ASP A 350 -7.75 7.68 7.01
CA ASP A 350 -8.40 7.44 5.71
C ASP A 350 -9.81 8.04 5.61
N ARG A 351 -10.44 8.38 6.74
CA ARG A 351 -11.84 8.78 6.78
C ARG A 351 -12.13 9.88 7.78
N VAL A 352 -13.26 10.53 7.59
CA VAL A 352 -13.88 11.49 8.50
C VAL A 352 -15.28 10.97 8.85
N GLU A 353 -15.55 10.79 10.14
CA GLU A 353 -16.84 10.39 10.67
C GLU A 353 -17.50 11.58 11.37
N VAL A 354 -18.80 11.73 11.15
CA VAL A 354 -19.63 12.74 11.83
C VAL A 354 -20.57 12.01 12.78
N TRP A 355 -20.48 12.37 14.04
CA TRP A 355 -21.26 11.74 15.12
C TRP A 355 -22.19 12.76 15.76
N HIS A 356 -23.42 12.36 16.04
CA HIS A 356 -24.41 13.17 16.76
C HIS A 356 -25.25 12.27 17.66
N ASP A 357 -25.44 12.69 18.91
CA ASP A 357 -26.17 11.92 19.95
C ASP A 357 -25.70 10.45 20.07
N GLY A 358 -24.35 10.27 20.03
CA GLY A 358 -23.74 8.95 20.19
C GLY A 358 -23.86 8.03 18.97
N ARG A 359 -24.35 8.52 17.82
CA ARG A 359 -24.50 7.76 16.58
C ARG A 359 -23.71 8.36 15.45
N GLU A 360 -23.11 7.50 14.62
CA GLU A 360 -22.50 7.92 13.36
C GLU A 360 -23.63 8.31 12.38
N VAL A 361 -23.59 9.54 11.90
CA VAL A 361 -24.60 10.08 10.97
C VAL A 361 -24.05 10.31 9.55
N ALA A 362 -22.73 10.42 9.42
CA ALA A 362 -22.08 10.51 8.12
C ALA A 362 -20.64 9.99 8.18
N ARG A 363 -20.19 9.39 7.08
CA ARG A 363 -18.83 8.94 6.86
C ARG A 363 -18.36 9.37 5.47
N HIS A 364 -17.14 9.90 5.41
CA HIS A 364 -16.52 10.34 4.17
C HIS A 364 -15.08 9.84 4.10
N GLU A 365 -14.56 9.67 2.88
CA GLU A 365 -13.12 9.54 2.66
C GLU A 365 -12.44 10.86 3.06
N ARG A 366 -11.32 10.76 3.80
CA ARG A 366 -10.57 11.94 4.22
C ARG A 366 -9.79 12.53 3.05
N SER A 367 -10.05 13.80 2.75
CA SER A 367 -9.21 14.55 1.84
C SER A 367 -8.05 15.23 2.58
N TYR A 368 -6.88 15.19 1.96
CA TYR A 368 -5.67 15.88 2.38
C TYR A 368 -5.38 17.15 1.53
N GLY A 369 -6.30 17.49 0.62
CA GLY A 369 -6.28 18.75 -0.12
C GLY A 369 -6.64 19.96 0.76
N GLU A 370 -6.74 21.13 0.15
CA GLU A 370 -7.11 22.37 0.82
C GLU A 370 -8.32 23.01 0.15
N GLY A 371 -9.33 23.35 0.97
CA GLY A 371 -10.55 24.00 0.49
C GLY A 371 -11.50 23.07 -0.27
N GLU A 372 -11.30 21.76 -0.17
CA GLU A 372 -12.14 20.78 -0.86
C GLU A 372 -13.49 20.59 -0.16
N GLU A 373 -14.48 20.28 -0.98
CA GLU A 373 -15.83 19.93 -0.54
C GLU A 373 -16.09 18.46 -0.86
N ILE A 374 -16.27 17.63 0.16
CA ILE A 374 -16.56 16.19 0.02
C ILE A 374 -18.04 16.01 0.33
N LEU A 375 -18.84 15.83 -0.72
CA LEU A 375 -20.29 15.88 -0.67
C LEU A 375 -20.91 14.53 -1.02
N ASN A 376 -21.87 14.09 -0.19
CA ASN A 376 -22.72 12.95 -0.49
C ASN A 376 -24.13 13.43 -0.84
N LEU A 377 -24.64 13.05 -2.01
CA LEU A 377 -25.95 13.47 -2.49
C LEU A 377 -27.10 13.05 -1.56
N GLU A 378 -26.97 11.88 -0.92
CA GLU A 378 -27.97 11.38 0.05
C GLU A 378 -28.26 12.35 1.19
N HIS A 379 -27.26 13.11 1.62
CA HIS A 379 -27.42 14.07 2.70
C HIS A 379 -28.32 15.26 2.31
N TYR A 380 -28.52 15.48 1.01
CA TYR A 380 -29.31 16.59 0.48
C TYR A 380 -30.69 16.17 -0.02
N LEU A 381 -31.03 14.88 -0.02
CA LEU A 381 -32.34 14.41 -0.52
C LEU A 381 -33.53 15.09 0.17
N PRO A 382 -33.57 15.28 1.51
CA PRO A 382 -34.68 15.99 2.16
C PRO A 382 -34.81 17.46 1.72
N ALA A 383 -33.72 18.10 1.36
CA ALA A 383 -33.73 19.48 0.82
C ALA A 383 -34.18 19.50 -0.65
N LEU A 384 -33.74 18.50 -1.41
CA LEU A 384 -34.10 18.32 -2.83
C LEU A 384 -35.58 17.92 -3.02
N GLU A 385 -36.18 17.18 -2.11
CA GLU A 385 -37.61 16.89 -2.10
C GLU A 385 -38.44 18.20 -2.09
N ARG A 386 -38.01 19.18 -1.29
CA ARG A 386 -38.64 20.49 -1.19
C ARG A 386 -38.31 21.40 -2.39
N ARG A 387 -37.13 21.23 -3.01
CA ARG A 387 -36.62 22.06 -4.09
C ARG A 387 -36.02 21.19 -5.21
N PRO A 388 -36.82 20.38 -5.90
CA PRO A 388 -36.33 19.40 -6.87
C PRO A 388 -35.52 20.03 -8.00
N GLY A 389 -35.88 21.25 -8.46
CA GLY A 389 -35.14 21.94 -9.51
C GLY A 389 -33.64 22.19 -9.21
N ALA A 390 -33.22 22.09 -7.94
CA ALA A 390 -31.80 22.25 -7.56
C ALA A 390 -30.96 21.00 -7.90
N LEU A 391 -31.55 19.84 -8.17
CA LEU A 391 -30.82 18.60 -8.42
C LEU A 391 -29.89 18.70 -9.64
N ALA A 392 -30.36 19.27 -10.73
CA ALA A 392 -29.62 19.34 -12.00
C ALA A 392 -28.27 20.09 -11.89
N GLY A 393 -28.21 21.11 -11.05
CA GLY A 393 -26.99 21.90 -10.81
C GLY A 393 -26.27 21.57 -9.49
N ALA A 394 -26.66 20.51 -8.81
CA ALA A 394 -26.12 20.18 -7.48
C ALA A 394 -24.68 19.67 -7.57
N LYS A 395 -23.74 20.31 -6.88
CA LYS A 395 -22.35 19.84 -6.73
C LYS A 395 -22.26 18.37 -6.25
N PRO A 396 -23.06 17.91 -5.27
CA PRO A 396 -23.07 16.49 -4.87
C PRO A 396 -23.38 15.53 -6.02
N LEU A 397 -24.27 15.91 -6.96
CA LEU A 397 -24.55 15.10 -8.13
C LEU A 397 -23.37 15.03 -9.09
N VAL A 398 -22.65 16.16 -9.30
CA VAL A 398 -21.43 16.19 -10.11
C VAL A 398 -20.40 15.22 -9.53
N GLN A 399 -20.16 15.28 -8.22
CA GLN A 399 -19.22 14.37 -7.54
C GLN A 399 -19.66 12.89 -7.62
N TRP A 400 -20.95 12.61 -7.56
CA TRP A 400 -21.45 11.25 -7.75
C TRP A 400 -21.20 10.72 -9.17
N ARG A 401 -21.35 11.58 -10.19
CA ARG A 401 -21.02 11.24 -11.57
C ARG A 401 -19.53 10.95 -11.75
N GLU A 402 -18.68 11.81 -11.24
CA GLU A 402 -17.22 11.64 -11.26
C GLU A 402 -16.76 10.34 -10.58
N LYS A 403 -17.42 9.95 -9.50
CA LYS A 403 -17.15 8.72 -8.75
C LYS A 403 -17.85 7.47 -9.30
N GLY A 404 -18.55 7.56 -10.44
CA GLY A 404 -19.28 6.44 -11.04
C GLY A 404 -20.50 5.95 -10.23
N ARG A 405 -20.95 6.73 -9.24
CA ARG A 405 -22.14 6.43 -8.42
C ARG A 405 -23.44 6.83 -9.10
N TRP A 406 -23.39 7.53 -10.24
CA TRP A 406 -24.52 7.93 -11.05
C TRP A 406 -24.43 7.30 -12.44
N PRO A 407 -24.89 6.06 -12.62
CA PRO A 407 -24.83 5.38 -13.91
C PRO A 407 -25.79 5.99 -14.93
N ALA A 408 -25.55 5.76 -16.22
CA ALA A 408 -26.38 6.29 -17.31
C ALA A 408 -27.87 5.85 -17.25
N SER A 409 -28.18 4.71 -16.62
CA SER A 409 -29.55 4.26 -16.36
C SER A 409 -30.34 5.26 -15.49
N TYR A 410 -29.65 5.95 -14.54
CA TYR A 410 -30.29 6.97 -13.71
C TYR A 410 -30.67 8.21 -14.54
N ASP A 411 -29.82 8.64 -15.47
CA ASP A 411 -30.16 9.75 -16.38
C ASP A 411 -31.34 9.37 -17.29
N ARG A 412 -31.33 8.15 -17.85
CA ARG A 412 -32.46 7.68 -18.72
C ARG A 412 -33.78 7.61 -17.95
N LEU A 413 -33.74 7.11 -16.71
CA LEU A 413 -34.93 7.10 -15.85
C LEU A 413 -35.41 8.53 -15.56
N TRP A 414 -34.47 9.42 -15.17
CA TRP A 414 -34.81 10.81 -14.83
C TRP A 414 -35.42 11.56 -16.00
N GLU A 415 -34.85 11.42 -17.20
CA GLU A 415 -35.43 12.01 -18.41
C GLU A 415 -36.84 11.44 -18.72
N ALA A 416 -37.06 10.14 -18.58
CA ALA A 416 -38.36 9.52 -18.76
C ALA A 416 -39.42 10.02 -17.76
N LEU A 417 -39.02 10.19 -16.46
CA LEU A 417 -39.90 10.77 -15.45
C LEU A 417 -40.22 12.23 -15.75
N LYS A 418 -39.28 13.03 -16.21
CA LYS A 418 -39.53 14.43 -16.66
C LYS A 418 -40.43 14.52 -17.87
N ALA A 419 -40.23 13.65 -18.85
CA ALA A 419 -41.07 13.62 -20.05
C ALA A 419 -42.54 13.27 -19.74
N ARG A 420 -42.76 12.38 -18.77
CA ARG A 420 -44.08 11.91 -18.35
C ARG A 420 -44.84 12.88 -17.42
N GLN A 421 -44.13 13.50 -16.49
CA GLN A 421 -44.71 14.24 -15.36
C GLN A 421 -44.38 15.74 -15.38
N GLY A 422 -43.54 16.19 -16.33
CA GLY A 422 -42.98 17.53 -16.36
C GLY A 422 -41.72 17.67 -15.52
N ALA A 423 -40.96 18.70 -15.77
CA ALA A 423 -39.60 18.87 -15.21
C ALA A 423 -39.55 18.83 -13.68
N SER A 424 -40.45 19.51 -13.00
CA SER A 424 -40.47 19.60 -11.52
C SER A 424 -40.95 18.33 -10.86
N ALA A 425 -42.09 17.76 -11.32
CA ALA A 425 -42.65 16.56 -10.75
C ALA A 425 -41.79 15.32 -11.06
N GLY A 426 -41.30 15.19 -12.30
CA GLY A 426 -40.40 14.11 -12.67
C GLY A 426 -39.06 14.15 -11.91
N THR A 427 -38.52 15.33 -11.59
CA THR A 427 -37.33 15.44 -10.74
C THR A 427 -37.65 15.10 -9.31
N ARG A 428 -38.82 15.46 -8.78
CA ARG A 428 -39.26 15.00 -7.42
C ARG A 428 -39.40 13.49 -7.38
N ALA A 429 -39.98 12.87 -8.42
CA ALA A 429 -40.05 11.42 -8.53
C ALA A 429 -38.65 10.75 -8.56
N MET A 430 -37.68 11.38 -9.23
CA MET A 430 -36.28 10.91 -9.16
C MET A 430 -35.66 11.02 -7.77
N VAL A 431 -35.94 12.09 -7.03
CA VAL A 431 -35.50 12.23 -5.63
C VAL A 431 -36.12 11.14 -4.76
N GLU A 432 -37.41 10.80 -4.96
CA GLU A 432 -38.07 9.68 -4.27
C GLU A 432 -37.41 8.32 -4.58
N VAL A 433 -37.01 8.11 -5.83
CA VAL A 433 -36.24 6.91 -6.22
C VAL A 433 -34.87 6.86 -5.50
N LEU A 434 -34.18 7.98 -5.37
CA LEU A 434 -32.90 8.04 -4.65
C LEU A 434 -33.08 7.77 -3.14
N GLU A 435 -34.20 8.19 -2.54
CA GLU A 435 -34.54 7.85 -1.15
C GLU A 435 -34.69 6.32 -0.96
N LEU A 436 -35.24 5.60 -1.94
CA LEU A 436 -35.27 4.14 -1.89
C LEU A 436 -33.85 3.54 -1.83
N GLY A 437 -32.90 4.13 -2.55
CA GLY A 437 -31.50 3.74 -2.50
C GLY A 437 -30.86 3.94 -1.12
N ARG A 438 -31.21 5.04 -0.44
CA ARG A 438 -30.75 5.32 0.92
C ARG A 438 -31.28 4.28 1.93
N ILE A 439 -32.50 3.76 1.72
CA ILE A 439 -33.13 2.76 2.59
C ILE A 439 -32.65 1.34 2.30
N HIS A 440 -32.57 0.95 1.04
CA HIS A 440 -32.29 -0.42 0.59
C HIS A 440 -30.86 -0.67 0.11
N GLY A 441 -30.06 0.39 -0.01
CA GLY A 441 -28.69 0.35 -0.51
C GLY A 441 -28.58 0.67 -2.01
N GLU A 442 -27.46 1.28 -2.38
CA GLU A 442 -27.18 1.74 -3.75
C GLU A 442 -27.19 0.60 -4.79
N ARG A 443 -26.65 -0.57 -4.41
CA ARG A 443 -26.63 -1.74 -5.31
C ARG A 443 -28.04 -2.24 -5.65
N ALA A 444 -28.92 -2.33 -4.64
CA ALA A 444 -30.29 -2.77 -4.85
C ALA A 444 -31.06 -1.77 -5.72
N LEU A 445 -30.87 -0.48 -5.48
CA LEU A 445 -31.47 0.56 -6.32
C LEU A 445 -31.02 0.45 -7.78
N ARG A 446 -29.72 0.33 -8.02
CA ARG A 446 -29.16 0.19 -9.37
C ARG A 446 -29.78 -1.00 -10.11
N GLN A 447 -29.78 -2.17 -9.47
CA GLN A 447 -30.37 -3.39 -10.03
C GLN A 447 -31.86 -3.23 -10.35
N ALA A 448 -32.61 -2.58 -9.44
CA ALA A 448 -34.04 -2.33 -9.67
C ALA A 448 -34.30 -1.38 -10.82
N ILE A 449 -33.51 -0.33 -10.98
CA ILE A 449 -33.60 0.62 -12.10
C ILE A 449 -33.29 -0.09 -13.44
N GLU A 450 -32.19 -0.85 -13.47
CA GLU A 450 -31.79 -1.62 -14.67
C GLU A 450 -32.85 -2.64 -15.05
N ARG A 451 -33.41 -3.35 -14.07
CA ARG A 451 -34.52 -4.29 -14.30
C ARG A 451 -35.79 -3.61 -14.74
N ALA A 452 -36.15 -2.46 -14.15
CA ALA A 452 -37.29 -1.67 -14.58
C ALA A 452 -37.14 -1.17 -16.04
N GLU A 453 -35.94 -0.83 -16.45
CA GLU A 453 -35.62 -0.45 -17.82
C GLU A 453 -35.80 -1.62 -18.81
N GLU A 454 -35.31 -2.84 -18.43
CA GLU A 454 -35.46 -4.07 -19.23
C GLU A 454 -36.95 -4.41 -19.51
N VAL A 455 -37.81 -4.25 -18.49
CA VAL A 455 -39.24 -4.54 -18.63
C VAL A 455 -40.06 -3.35 -19.12
N GLY A 456 -39.44 -2.25 -19.50
CA GLY A 456 -40.06 -1.04 -20.00
C GLY A 456 -40.88 -0.24 -18.99
N CYS A 457 -40.79 -0.57 -17.70
CA CYS A 457 -41.45 0.11 -16.60
C CYS A 457 -40.58 1.23 -16.03
N ARG A 458 -41.01 2.50 -16.19
CA ARG A 458 -40.22 3.68 -15.80
C ARG A 458 -40.99 4.55 -14.79
N ASP A 459 -41.54 3.92 -13.74
CA ASP A 459 -42.21 4.63 -12.66
C ASP A 459 -41.69 4.24 -11.27
N VAL A 460 -41.93 5.11 -10.31
CA VAL A 460 -41.44 4.94 -8.95
C VAL A 460 -42.03 3.71 -8.27
N ALA A 461 -43.32 3.39 -8.52
CA ALA A 461 -43.99 2.24 -7.93
C ALA A 461 -43.40 0.91 -8.41
N ALA A 462 -43.08 0.81 -9.71
CA ALA A 462 -42.37 -0.36 -10.24
C ALA A 462 -41.00 -0.55 -9.64
N ILE A 463 -40.19 0.52 -9.49
CA ILE A 463 -38.88 0.47 -8.87
C ILE A 463 -39.01 0.05 -7.41
N ARG A 464 -39.96 0.62 -6.67
CA ARG A 464 -40.23 0.25 -5.26
C ARG A 464 -40.59 -1.23 -5.13
N TYR A 465 -41.43 -1.74 -6.03
CA TYR A 465 -41.79 -3.16 -6.07
C TYR A 465 -40.58 -4.04 -6.38
N LEU A 466 -39.79 -3.70 -7.39
CA LEU A 466 -38.60 -4.48 -7.75
C LEU A 466 -37.52 -4.51 -6.66
N ILE A 467 -37.34 -3.43 -5.92
CA ILE A 467 -36.43 -3.40 -4.76
C ILE A 467 -36.94 -4.34 -3.66
N SER A 468 -38.26 -4.32 -3.36
CA SER A 468 -38.83 -5.16 -2.31
C SER A 468 -38.87 -6.64 -2.67
N THR A 469 -39.12 -6.97 -3.94
CA THR A 469 -39.18 -8.36 -4.43
C THR A 469 -37.79 -8.96 -4.68
N GLY A 470 -36.79 -8.15 -5.02
CA GLY A 470 -35.40 -8.60 -5.15
C GLY A 470 -34.78 -9.08 -3.84
N ALA A 471 -35.37 -8.71 -2.71
CA ALA A 471 -34.99 -9.20 -1.38
C ALA A 471 -35.78 -10.46 -0.95
N ALA A 472 -36.81 -10.87 -1.71
CA ALA A 472 -37.55 -12.09 -1.41
C ALA A 472 -36.70 -13.33 -1.76
N PRO A 473 -36.57 -14.30 -0.86
CA PRO A 473 -35.95 -15.56 -1.22
C PRO A 473 -36.71 -16.17 -2.40
N PRO A 474 -36.04 -16.90 -3.30
CA PRO A 474 -36.73 -17.59 -4.39
C PRO A 474 -37.85 -18.44 -3.77
N SER A 475 -39.06 -18.34 -4.36
CA SER A 475 -40.16 -19.18 -3.92
C SER A 475 -39.69 -20.62 -3.80
N PRO A 476 -39.93 -21.29 -2.70
CA PRO A 476 -39.53 -22.69 -2.57
C PRO A 476 -40.09 -23.45 -3.78
N PRO A 477 -39.36 -24.42 -4.36
CA PRO A 477 -39.87 -25.20 -5.46
C PRO A 477 -41.20 -25.82 -5.04
N PRO A 478 -42.17 -25.94 -6.00
CA PRO A 478 -43.45 -26.58 -5.67
C PRO A 478 -43.20 -27.95 -5.06
N LEU A 479 -43.88 -28.24 -4.01
CA LEU A 479 -43.76 -29.55 -3.33
C LEU A 479 -44.09 -30.67 -4.36
N PRO A 480 -43.30 -31.76 -4.42
CA PRO A 480 -43.62 -32.87 -5.30
C PRO A 480 -45.05 -33.39 -4.95
N PRO A 481 -45.85 -33.81 -5.97
CA PRO A 481 -47.21 -34.33 -5.77
C PRO A 481 -47.28 -35.41 -4.70
N GLU A 482 -46.25 -36.19 -4.55
CA GLU A 482 -46.10 -37.31 -3.58
C GLU A 482 -46.10 -36.80 -2.13
N THR A 483 -45.67 -35.57 -1.89
CA THR A 483 -45.59 -34.92 -0.56
C THR A 483 -46.92 -34.26 -0.15
N LEU A 484 -47.81 -34.00 -1.10
CA LEU A 484 -49.08 -33.32 -0.88
C LEU A 484 -50.15 -34.24 -0.28
N GLY A 485 -50.04 -35.57 -0.41
CA GLY A 485 -50.98 -36.54 0.15
C GLY A 485 -52.46 -36.16 -0.12
N ALA A 486 -53.27 -36.08 0.96
CA ALA A 486 -54.69 -35.71 0.84
C ALA A 486 -54.92 -34.25 0.37
N LEU A 487 -53.91 -33.38 0.35
CA LEU A 487 -53.98 -31.99 -0.11
C LEU A 487 -53.96 -31.87 -1.63
N SER A 488 -53.55 -32.91 -2.38
CA SER A 488 -53.52 -32.91 -3.87
C SER A 488 -54.90 -32.68 -4.46
N ARG A 489 -55.98 -33.05 -3.74
CA ARG A 489 -57.39 -32.79 -4.17
C ARG A 489 -57.77 -31.29 -4.23
N TYR A 490 -56.94 -30.40 -3.69
CA TYR A 490 -57.14 -28.96 -3.71
C TYR A 490 -56.25 -28.28 -4.79
N GLU A 491 -55.48 -29.07 -5.54
CA GLU A 491 -54.66 -28.53 -6.64
C GLU A 491 -55.52 -27.86 -7.66
N ARG A 492 -55.32 -26.59 -7.92
CA ARG A 492 -55.99 -25.82 -8.99
C ARG A 492 -54.97 -25.49 -10.04
N ALA A 493 -55.41 -25.54 -11.29
CA ALA A 493 -54.61 -25.02 -12.38
C ALA A 493 -54.16 -23.59 -12.11
N ALA A 494 -52.90 -23.26 -12.40
CA ALA A 494 -52.42 -21.87 -12.25
C ALA A 494 -53.35 -20.95 -13.01
N PRO A 495 -53.79 -19.81 -12.43
CA PRO A 495 -54.63 -18.86 -13.15
C PRO A 495 -53.86 -18.37 -14.37
N THR A 496 -54.49 -18.52 -15.57
CA THR A 496 -53.94 -17.98 -16.82
C THR A 496 -54.37 -16.52 -16.96
N THR A 497 -53.54 -15.68 -17.52
CA THR A 497 -53.86 -14.28 -17.82
C THR A 497 -54.84 -14.16 -18.99
N GLU A 498 -55.10 -15.24 -19.72
CA GLU A 498 -55.98 -15.25 -20.93
C GLU A 498 -57.39 -14.73 -20.67
N GLU A 499 -57.95 -14.96 -19.48
CA GLU A 499 -59.27 -14.43 -19.10
C GLU A 499 -59.26 -12.91 -18.89
N TYR A 500 -58.12 -12.36 -18.41
CA TYR A 500 -57.94 -10.91 -18.24
C TYR A 500 -57.64 -10.23 -19.57
N ASP A 501 -56.94 -10.89 -20.49
CA ASP A 501 -56.65 -10.38 -21.82
C ASP A 501 -57.95 -10.24 -22.64
N ARG A 502 -58.92 -11.18 -22.47
CA ARG A 502 -60.27 -11.08 -23.08
C ARG A 502 -61.09 -9.91 -22.55
N LEU A 503 -60.92 -9.53 -21.28
CA LEU A 503 -61.60 -8.33 -20.73
C LEU A 503 -61.01 -7.04 -21.31
N TRP A 504 -59.75 -7.06 -21.72
CA TRP A 504 -59.11 -5.91 -22.37
C TRP A 504 -59.51 -5.76 -23.85
N GLU A 505 -59.74 -6.84 -24.57
CA GLU A 505 -60.16 -6.84 -25.96
C GLU A 505 -61.67 -6.50 -26.15
N GLY A 506 -62.46 -6.69 -25.13
CA GLY A 506 -63.91 -6.42 -25.17
C GLY A 506 -64.35 -4.97 -24.90
N GLY A 507 -63.39 -4.04 -24.74
CA GLY A 507 -63.61 -2.64 -24.40
C GLY A 507 -63.32 -1.64 -25.56
N ARG A 508 -63.55 -2.00 -26.82
CA ARG A 508 -63.54 -1.08 -27.92
C ARG A 508 -64.94 -0.90 -28.47
#